data_3024ce6073719685ffd12501ae2327e6
#
_entry.id   3024ce6073719685ffd12501ae2327e6
#
_cell.length_a   1.000
_cell.length_b   1.000
_cell.length_c   1.000
_cell.angle_alpha   90.00
_cell.angle_beta   90.00
_cell.angle_gamma   90.00
#
_symmetry.space_group_name_H-M   'P 1'
#
loop_
_entity.id
_entity.type
_entity.pdbx_description
1 polymer ?
#
loop_
_entity_poly.entity_id
_entity_poly.type
_entity_poly.pdbx_seq_one_letter_code
_entity_poly.pdbx_strand_id
1 'polypeptide(L)'
;IQEAARIPGGSISIGYIHTQGRRFIPELVRGFLNEQEGKKIDFRFQNAATGSLIRGLKEEKFDVIFCSRAEGEKEISFVPVSEEKLVAVVPENHALADRNSVTIKELGQYPQVTFTPASGLYFVIRELFEKEGLSPETAFEVEEDGALAGMVAVEFGVGIVPDVPVIHTLPVKILNIENLHCRRYIYMGMMKNRYPSALV
;
A
#
# COMPACT_ATOMS: atom_id res chain seq x y z
N ILE A 1 -17.02 -30.05 35.26
CA ILE A 1 -16.39 -29.48 34.04
C ILE A 1 -16.12 -28.03 34.36
N GLN A 2 -14.88 -27.72 34.74
CA GLN A 2 -14.44 -26.35 35.03
C GLN A 2 -14.32 -25.61 33.70
N GLU A 3 -15.19 -24.59 33.50
CA GLU A 3 -14.96 -23.53 32.54
C GLU A 3 -13.68 -22.81 32.96
N ALA A 4 -12.59 -23.02 32.23
CA ALA A 4 -11.36 -22.27 32.44
C ALA A 4 -11.73 -20.79 32.28
N ALA A 5 -11.50 -20.00 33.32
CA ALA A 5 -11.71 -18.58 33.35
C ALA A 5 -10.95 -17.97 32.16
N ARG A 6 -11.69 -17.57 31.12
CA ARG A 6 -11.12 -16.87 29.96
C ARG A 6 -10.57 -15.54 30.45
N ILE A 7 -9.25 -15.37 30.35
CA ILE A 7 -8.60 -14.09 30.61
C ILE A 7 -9.24 -13.07 29.65
N PRO A 8 -9.76 -11.92 30.14
CA PRO A 8 -10.37 -10.91 29.27
C PRO A 8 -9.35 -10.50 28.23
N GLY A 9 -9.60 -10.81 26.98
CA GLY A 9 -8.86 -10.29 25.85
C GLY A 9 -9.27 -8.84 25.59
N GLY A 10 -8.39 -8.04 25.01
CA GLY A 10 -8.70 -6.69 24.57
C GLY A 10 -9.21 -6.66 23.14
N SER A 11 -9.49 -5.46 22.63
CA SER A 11 -9.74 -5.21 21.22
C SER A 11 -8.59 -4.41 20.61
N ILE A 12 -8.24 -4.72 19.35
CA ILE A 12 -7.23 -3.99 18.57
C ILE A 12 -7.88 -3.51 17.28
N SER A 13 -7.86 -2.19 17.06
CA SER A 13 -8.38 -1.56 15.85
C SER A 13 -7.23 -1.23 14.90
N ILE A 14 -7.20 -1.88 13.74
CA ILE A 14 -6.14 -1.78 12.75
C ILE A 14 -6.65 -1.04 11.52
N GLY A 15 -6.00 0.10 11.21
CA GLY A 15 -6.17 0.81 9.93
C GLY A 15 -5.07 0.43 8.95
N TYR A 16 -5.37 0.25 7.66
CA TYR A 16 -4.35 -0.09 6.67
C TYR A 16 -4.71 0.41 5.27
N ILE A 17 -3.68 0.67 4.45
CA ILE A 17 -3.88 0.96 3.04
C ILE A 17 -4.20 -0.31 2.24
N HIS A 18 -4.84 -0.16 1.12
CA HIS A 18 -5.43 -1.24 0.31
C HIS A 18 -4.46 -2.39 0.00
N THR A 19 -3.23 -2.06 -0.38
CA THR A 19 -2.20 -3.04 -0.76
C THR A 19 -1.90 -4.06 0.35
N GLN A 20 -2.06 -3.67 1.62
CA GLN A 20 -1.67 -4.49 2.78
C GLN A 20 -2.75 -5.48 3.22
N GLY A 21 -4.01 -5.28 2.82
CA GLY A 21 -5.14 -6.05 3.32
C GLY A 21 -5.19 -7.51 2.87
N ARG A 22 -4.56 -7.86 1.74
CA ARG A 22 -4.70 -9.19 1.15
C ARG A 22 -3.68 -10.23 1.65
N ARG A 23 -2.53 -9.78 2.08
CA ARG A 23 -1.45 -10.66 2.52
C ARG A 23 -0.83 -10.23 3.84
N PHE A 24 -0.25 -9.04 3.89
CA PHE A 24 0.53 -8.60 5.05
C PHE A 24 -0.28 -8.57 6.35
N ILE A 25 -1.46 -7.92 6.38
CA ILE A 25 -2.29 -7.82 7.59
C ILE A 25 -2.77 -9.20 8.07
N PRO A 26 -3.31 -10.10 7.22
CA PRO A 26 -3.67 -11.45 7.64
C PRO A 26 -2.49 -12.25 8.21
N GLU A 27 -1.31 -12.18 7.59
CA GLU A 27 -0.10 -12.87 8.06
C GLU A 27 0.38 -12.31 9.41
N LEU A 28 0.38 -10.97 9.56
CA LEU A 28 0.73 -10.29 10.80
C LEU A 28 -0.18 -10.72 11.96
N VAL A 29 -1.50 -10.67 11.74
CA VAL A 29 -2.48 -11.03 12.77
C VAL A 29 -2.37 -12.52 13.14
N ARG A 30 -2.16 -13.39 12.18
CA ARG A 30 -1.93 -14.82 12.44
C ARG A 30 -0.67 -15.04 13.29
N GLY A 31 0.43 -14.36 12.95
CA GLY A 31 1.67 -14.41 13.73
C GLY A 31 1.46 -13.94 15.17
N PHE A 32 0.80 -12.80 15.33
CA PHE A 32 0.48 -12.25 16.64
C PHE A 32 -0.39 -13.18 17.49
N LEU A 33 -1.45 -13.77 16.92
CA LEU A 33 -2.33 -14.70 17.62
C LEU A 33 -1.60 -15.96 18.09
N ASN A 34 -0.64 -16.45 17.31
CA ASN A 34 0.18 -17.60 17.69
C ASN A 34 1.03 -17.34 18.95
N GLU A 35 1.44 -16.08 19.17
CA GLU A 35 2.22 -15.67 20.34
C GLU A 35 1.34 -15.40 21.58
N GLN A 36 0.03 -15.21 21.38
CA GLN A 36 -0.92 -14.86 22.44
C GLN A 36 -1.79 -16.06 22.85
N GLU A 37 -1.19 -17.24 23.04
CA GLU A 37 -1.91 -18.48 23.39
C GLU A 37 -2.90 -18.27 24.55
N GLY A 38 -4.16 -18.71 24.33
CA GLY A 38 -5.21 -18.68 25.33
C GLY A 38 -5.92 -17.33 25.55
N LYS A 39 -5.50 -16.26 24.88
CA LYS A 39 -6.18 -14.95 24.95
C LYS A 39 -7.21 -14.83 23.82
N LYS A 40 -8.42 -14.36 24.15
CA LYS A 40 -9.40 -13.97 23.15
C LYS A 40 -9.19 -12.47 22.84
N ILE A 41 -8.71 -12.17 21.62
CA ILE A 41 -8.47 -10.80 21.16
C ILE A 41 -9.43 -10.52 20.02
N ASP A 42 -10.19 -9.42 20.11
CA ASP A 42 -11.09 -8.98 19.07
C ASP A 42 -10.36 -7.98 18.16
N PHE A 43 -10.33 -8.24 16.86
CA PHE A 43 -9.73 -7.35 15.88
C PHE A 43 -10.80 -6.60 15.09
N ARG A 44 -10.55 -5.31 14.87
CA ARG A 44 -11.34 -4.48 13.96
C ARG A 44 -10.43 -3.99 12.85
N PHE A 45 -10.88 -4.12 11.60
CA PHE A 45 -10.10 -3.80 10.42
C PHE A 45 -10.80 -2.74 9.58
N GLN A 46 -10.05 -1.73 9.15
CA GLN A 46 -10.54 -0.74 8.21
C GLN A 46 -9.46 -0.36 7.21
N ASN A 47 -9.77 -0.41 5.92
CA ASN A 47 -8.89 0.12 4.89
C ASN A 47 -9.28 1.57 4.55
N ALA A 48 -8.29 2.40 4.27
CA ALA A 48 -8.47 3.76 3.80
C ALA A 48 -7.16 4.32 3.23
N ALA A 49 -7.23 5.48 2.59
CA ALA A 49 -6.05 6.23 2.17
C ALA A 49 -5.23 6.74 3.38
N THR A 50 -3.92 6.91 3.21
CA THR A 50 -2.97 7.29 4.27
C THR A 50 -3.44 8.48 5.12
N GLY A 51 -3.95 9.55 4.49
CA GLY A 51 -4.41 10.74 5.23
C GLY A 51 -5.60 10.46 6.14
N SER A 52 -6.53 9.61 5.70
CA SER A 52 -7.69 9.19 6.51
C SER A 52 -7.28 8.28 7.66
N LEU A 53 -6.30 7.40 7.45
CA LEU A 53 -5.74 6.53 8.48
C LEU A 53 -5.04 7.35 9.57
N ILE A 54 -4.23 8.33 9.19
CA ILE A 54 -3.55 9.23 10.12
C ILE A 54 -4.56 10.02 10.96
N ARG A 55 -5.60 10.56 10.33
CA ARG A 55 -6.69 11.25 11.04
C ARG A 55 -7.38 10.31 12.01
N GLY A 56 -7.75 9.10 11.57
CA GLY A 56 -8.40 8.11 12.42
C GLY A 56 -7.53 7.66 13.59
N LEU A 57 -6.19 7.57 13.42
CA LEU A 57 -5.26 7.29 14.50
C LEU A 57 -5.25 8.40 15.56
N LYS A 58 -5.23 9.68 15.13
CA LYS A 58 -5.31 10.85 16.02
C LYS A 58 -6.66 10.96 16.75
N GLU A 59 -7.75 10.56 16.07
CA GLU A 59 -9.12 10.52 16.63
C GLU A 59 -9.41 9.24 17.43
N GLU A 60 -8.40 8.44 17.71
CA GLU A 60 -8.50 7.19 18.49
C GLU A 60 -9.42 6.12 17.90
N LYS A 61 -9.68 6.18 16.58
CA LYS A 61 -10.42 5.13 15.86
C LYS A 61 -9.56 3.88 15.62
N PHE A 62 -8.23 4.07 15.57
CA PHE A 62 -7.25 3.02 15.38
C PHE A 62 -6.22 3.02 16.52
N ASP A 63 -5.79 1.85 16.91
CA ASP A 63 -4.65 1.64 17.82
C ASP A 63 -3.34 1.67 17.05
N VAL A 64 -3.35 1.11 15.83
CA VAL A 64 -2.22 1.03 14.93
C VAL A 64 -2.67 1.20 13.49
N ILE A 65 -1.83 1.82 12.67
CA ILE A 65 -2.07 1.95 11.23
C ILE A 65 -0.89 1.42 10.42
N PHE A 66 -1.18 0.91 9.22
CA PHE A 66 -0.17 0.48 8.24
C PHE A 66 -0.37 1.28 6.95
N CYS A 67 0.54 2.20 6.68
CA CYS A 67 0.39 3.16 5.59
C CYS A 67 1.74 3.68 5.08
N SER A 68 1.72 4.55 4.07
CA SER A 68 2.89 5.33 3.69
C SER A 68 3.24 6.32 4.80
N ARG A 69 4.52 6.60 4.99
CA ARG A 69 4.96 7.65 5.90
C ARG A 69 4.47 9.01 5.40
N ALA A 70 3.90 9.81 6.30
CA ALA A 70 3.58 11.20 6.02
C ALA A 70 4.59 12.12 6.71
N GLU A 71 5.08 13.10 5.98
CA GLU A 71 5.95 14.12 6.54
C GLU A 71 5.17 15.09 7.43
N GLY A 72 5.85 15.64 8.43
CA GLY A 72 5.24 16.61 9.35
C GLY A 72 4.44 16.02 10.52
N GLU A 73 4.19 14.71 10.55
CA GLU A 73 3.44 14.02 11.60
C GLU A 73 4.32 13.72 12.83
N LYS A 74 4.61 14.77 13.62
CA LYS A 74 5.54 14.68 14.77
C LYS A 74 5.02 13.81 15.92
N GLU A 75 3.71 13.67 16.05
CA GLU A 75 3.04 12.92 17.12
C GLU A 75 2.99 11.41 16.87
N ILE A 76 3.25 10.98 15.62
CA ILE A 76 3.19 9.60 15.23
C ILE A 76 4.62 9.02 15.13
N SER A 77 4.81 7.83 15.67
CA SER A 77 5.99 7.02 15.44
C SER A 77 5.75 6.15 14.21
N PHE A 78 6.63 6.23 13.21
CA PHE A 78 6.57 5.41 12.03
C PHE A 78 7.74 4.44 12.01
N VAL A 79 7.44 3.14 12.00
CA VAL A 79 8.43 2.05 11.90
C VAL A 79 8.26 1.36 10.56
N PRO A 80 9.29 1.24 9.70
CA PRO A 80 9.17 0.52 8.44
C PRO A 80 8.97 -0.97 8.71
N VAL A 81 7.97 -1.58 8.05
CA VAL A 81 7.60 -2.99 8.28
C VAL A 81 7.56 -3.85 7.02
N SER A 82 7.41 -3.22 5.86
CA SER A 82 7.38 -3.92 4.57
C SER A 82 7.94 -3.03 3.47
N GLU A 83 8.64 -3.63 2.54
CA GLU A 83 9.08 -2.98 1.30
C GLU A 83 8.15 -3.41 0.16
N GLU A 84 7.67 -2.46 -0.63
CA GLU A 84 6.89 -2.72 -1.83
C GLU A 84 7.72 -2.41 -3.07
N LYS A 85 7.86 -3.41 -3.93
CA LYS A 85 8.46 -3.25 -5.25
C LYS A 85 7.46 -2.54 -6.17
N LEU A 86 7.91 -1.55 -6.91
CA LEU A 86 7.13 -0.93 -7.98
C LEU A 86 7.47 -1.60 -9.31
N VAL A 87 6.46 -1.80 -10.13
CA VAL A 87 6.55 -2.36 -11.49
C VAL A 87 5.76 -1.50 -12.46
N ALA A 88 6.11 -1.57 -13.73
CA ALA A 88 5.29 -1.01 -14.79
C ALA A 88 4.25 -2.04 -15.25
N VAL A 89 3.05 -1.57 -15.58
CA VAL A 89 2.01 -2.35 -16.24
C VAL A 89 1.67 -1.72 -17.58
N VAL A 90 1.61 -2.57 -18.61
CA VAL A 90 1.26 -2.16 -19.98
C VAL A 90 0.23 -3.14 -20.55
N PRO A 91 -0.59 -2.74 -21.54
CA PRO A 91 -1.51 -3.65 -22.23
C PRO A 91 -0.76 -4.86 -22.83
N GLU A 92 -1.42 -6.00 -22.97
CA GLU A 92 -0.79 -7.21 -23.54
C GLU A 92 -0.27 -7.02 -24.96
N ASN A 93 -0.92 -6.14 -25.74
CA ASN A 93 -0.55 -5.86 -27.13
C ASN A 93 0.28 -4.56 -27.28
N HIS A 94 0.81 -4.02 -26.17
CA HIS A 94 1.58 -2.78 -26.19
C HIS A 94 2.97 -2.98 -26.81
N ALA A 95 3.54 -1.94 -27.42
CA ALA A 95 4.88 -1.97 -28.02
C ALA A 95 6.00 -2.39 -27.05
N LEU A 96 5.78 -2.23 -25.73
CA LEU A 96 6.72 -2.65 -24.68
C LEU A 96 6.43 -4.06 -24.13
N ALA A 97 5.36 -4.73 -24.55
CA ALA A 97 4.85 -5.97 -23.92
C ALA A 97 5.82 -7.15 -24.01
N ASP A 98 6.66 -7.21 -25.04
CA ASP A 98 7.63 -8.29 -25.25
C ASP A 98 8.92 -8.10 -24.43
N ARG A 99 9.02 -7.03 -23.64
CA ARG A 99 10.20 -6.72 -22.83
C ARG A 99 10.07 -7.26 -21.42
N ASN A 100 11.20 -7.44 -20.74
CA ASN A 100 11.25 -7.80 -19.32
C ASN A 100 11.39 -6.58 -18.41
N SER A 101 11.88 -5.48 -18.97
CA SER A 101 12.13 -4.24 -18.24
C SER A 101 11.91 -3.01 -19.10
N VAL A 102 11.72 -1.88 -18.45
CA VAL A 102 11.45 -0.57 -19.06
C VAL A 102 12.05 0.54 -18.20
N THR A 103 12.48 1.61 -18.82
CA THR A 103 12.94 2.83 -18.13
C THR A 103 11.78 3.79 -17.87
N ILE A 104 11.94 4.68 -16.90
CA ILE A 104 10.96 5.77 -16.66
C ILE A 104 10.83 6.67 -17.89
N LYS A 105 11.91 6.88 -18.63
CA LYS A 105 11.91 7.68 -19.87
C LYS A 105 11.02 7.07 -20.96
N GLU A 106 11.07 5.75 -21.12
CA GLU A 106 10.25 5.05 -22.10
C GLU A 106 8.77 5.08 -21.69
N LEU A 107 8.47 4.85 -20.41
CA LEU A 107 7.10 4.94 -19.87
C LEU A 107 6.51 6.35 -20.04
N GLY A 108 7.33 7.39 -19.81
CA GLY A 108 6.91 8.78 -19.92
C GLY A 108 6.51 9.25 -21.34
N GLN A 109 6.73 8.42 -22.36
CA GLN A 109 6.29 8.69 -23.73
C GLN A 109 4.82 8.33 -23.99
N TYR A 110 4.18 7.65 -23.04
CA TYR A 110 2.81 7.17 -23.16
C TYR A 110 1.91 7.85 -22.13
N PRO A 111 0.60 7.98 -22.43
CA PRO A 111 -0.38 8.43 -21.45
C PRO A 111 -0.37 7.53 -20.21
N GLN A 112 -0.44 8.14 -19.03
CA GLN A 112 -0.38 7.42 -17.76
C GLN A 112 -1.76 7.22 -17.17
N VAL A 113 -2.07 6.01 -16.75
CA VAL A 113 -3.05 5.76 -15.71
C VAL A 113 -2.31 5.83 -14.38
N THR A 114 -2.70 6.73 -13.50
CA THR A 114 -1.96 7.00 -12.25
C THR A 114 -2.89 7.04 -11.04
N PHE A 115 -2.33 7.25 -9.87
CA PHE A 115 -3.11 7.37 -8.64
C PHE A 115 -3.58 8.80 -8.41
N THR A 116 -4.71 8.96 -7.69
CA THR A 116 -5.17 10.27 -7.21
C THR A 116 -4.21 10.84 -6.16
N PRO A 117 -4.19 12.17 -5.94
CA PRO A 117 -3.38 12.82 -4.89
C PRO A 117 -3.65 12.33 -3.46
N ALA A 118 -4.78 11.67 -3.22
CA ALA A 118 -5.08 11.05 -1.92
C ALA A 118 -4.22 9.81 -1.63
N SER A 119 -3.65 9.19 -2.68
CA SER A 119 -2.74 8.06 -2.54
C SER A 119 -1.32 8.52 -2.23
N GLY A 120 -0.67 7.84 -1.28
CA GLY A 120 0.77 8.04 -1.03
C GLY A 120 1.67 7.69 -2.23
N LEU A 121 1.16 6.91 -3.21
CA LEU A 121 1.89 6.58 -4.44
C LEU A 121 1.92 7.73 -5.45
N TYR A 122 0.95 8.61 -5.44
CA TYR A 122 0.88 9.74 -6.37
C TYR A 122 2.19 10.54 -6.39
N PHE A 123 2.64 10.98 -5.22
CA PHE A 123 3.86 11.79 -5.12
C PHE A 123 5.12 10.99 -5.47
N VAL A 124 5.17 9.73 -5.09
CA VAL A 124 6.31 8.83 -5.41
C VAL A 124 6.45 8.67 -6.92
N ILE A 125 5.36 8.35 -7.62
CA ILE A 125 5.39 8.13 -9.08
C ILE A 125 5.68 9.44 -9.81
N ARG A 126 5.08 10.55 -9.38
CA ARG A 126 5.35 11.86 -9.96
C ARG A 126 6.83 12.24 -9.84
N GLU A 127 7.42 12.02 -8.67
CA GLU A 127 8.85 12.27 -8.44
C GLU A 127 9.76 11.43 -9.36
N LEU A 128 9.37 10.18 -9.68
CA LEU A 128 10.12 9.35 -10.63
C LEU A 128 10.20 10.00 -12.00
N PHE A 129 9.10 10.52 -12.51
CA PHE A 129 9.08 11.22 -13.80
C PHE A 129 9.80 12.58 -13.73
N GLU A 130 9.59 13.36 -12.68
CA GLU A 130 10.23 14.67 -12.48
C GLU A 130 11.76 14.56 -12.44
N LYS A 131 12.32 13.52 -11.82
CA LYS A 131 13.78 13.24 -11.79
C LYS A 131 14.36 13.01 -13.19
N GLU A 132 13.56 12.50 -14.11
CA GLU A 132 13.93 12.31 -15.50
C GLU A 132 13.59 13.52 -16.39
N GLY A 133 13.11 14.62 -15.78
CA GLY A 133 12.70 15.83 -16.49
C GLY A 133 11.40 15.66 -17.29
N LEU A 134 10.54 14.72 -16.90
CA LEU A 134 9.33 14.35 -17.62
C LEU A 134 8.07 14.78 -16.86
N SER A 135 7.03 15.11 -17.63
CA SER A 135 5.66 15.34 -17.14
C SER A 135 4.70 14.68 -18.13
N PRO A 136 4.54 13.35 -18.05
CA PRO A 136 3.70 12.62 -19.01
C PRO A 136 2.23 13.04 -18.87
N GLU A 137 1.50 12.86 -19.96
CA GLU A 137 0.05 13.05 -19.97
C GLU A 137 -0.61 12.09 -18.99
N THR A 138 -1.51 12.59 -18.13
CA THR A 138 -2.38 11.78 -17.28
C THR A 138 -3.66 11.47 -18.04
N ALA A 139 -3.85 10.21 -18.42
CA ALA A 139 -5.07 9.76 -19.05
C ALA A 139 -6.20 9.58 -18.03
N PHE A 140 -5.91 8.91 -16.91
CA PHE A 140 -6.88 8.64 -15.84
C PHE A 140 -6.21 8.64 -14.48
N GLU A 141 -6.97 8.99 -13.44
CA GLU A 141 -6.58 8.88 -12.05
C GLU A 141 -7.51 7.90 -11.32
N VAL A 142 -6.93 7.01 -10.52
CA VAL A 142 -7.65 5.98 -9.75
C VAL A 142 -7.12 5.88 -8.32
N GLU A 143 -7.83 5.18 -7.45
CA GLU A 143 -7.43 5.02 -6.04
C GLU A 143 -6.78 3.66 -5.73
N GLU A 144 -7.03 2.64 -6.56
CA GLU A 144 -6.65 1.25 -6.29
C GLU A 144 -5.77 0.64 -7.41
N ASP A 145 -4.84 -0.22 -6.99
CA ASP A 145 -3.90 -0.90 -7.90
C ASP A 145 -4.62 -1.75 -8.95
N GLY A 146 -5.67 -2.46 -8.52
CA GLY A 146 -6.49 -3.29 -9.41
C GLY A 146 -7.28 -2.47 -10.42
N ALA A 147 -7.79 -1.30 -10.02
CA ALA A 147 -8.46 -0.37 -10.91
C ALA A 147 -7.48 0.21 -11.94
N LEU A 148 -6.27 0.60 -11.51
CA LEU A 148 -5.22 1.07 -12.41
C LEU A 148 -4.88 0.00 -13.46
N ALA A 149 -4.55 -1.20 -13.03
CA ALA A 149 -4.20 -2.28 -13.94
C ALA A 149 -5.39 -2.70 -14.85
N GLY A 150 -6.64 -2.60 -14.36
CA GLY A 150 -7.83 -2.81 -15.16
C GLY A 150 -8.01 -1.78 -16.28
N MET A 151 -7.74 -0.50 -16.01
CA MET A 151 -7.74 0.56 -17.02
C MET A 151 -6.63 0.35 -18.06
N VAL A 152 -5.45 -0.08 -17.62
CA VAL A 152 -4.35 -0.44 -18.52
C VAL A 152 -4.73 -1.64 -19.39
N ALA A 153 -5.38 -2.65 -18.83
CA ALA A 153 -5.82 -3.84 -19.58
C ALA A 153 -6.75 -3.53 -20.77
N VAL A 154 -7.49 -2.41 -20.68
CA VAL A 154 -8.37 -1.93 -21.77
C VAL A 154 -7.72 -0.80 -22.61
N GLU A 155 -6.39 -0.71 -22.58
CA GLU A 155 -5.57 0.14 -23.45
C GLU A 155 -5.75 1.67 -23.20
N PHE A 156 -6.13 2.07 -21.98
CA PHE A 156 -6.25 3.50 -21.65
C PHE A 156 -4.92 4.20 -21.36
N GLY A 157 -3.83 3.46 -21.38
CA GLY A 157 -2.48 3.96 -21.15
C GLY A 157 -1.59 2.91 -20.51
N VAL A 158 -0.51 3.37 -19.91
CA VAL A 158 0.42 2.54 -19.12
C VAL A 158 0.44 3.05 -17.67
N GLY A 159 0.98 2.27 -16.74
CA GLY A 159 1.03 2.73 -15.34
C GLY A 159 2.16 2.14 -14.54
N ILE A 160 2.40 2.73 -13.37
CA ILE A 160 3.33 2.22 -12.35
C ILE A 160 2.52 1.86 -11.12
N VAL A 161 2.68 0.62 -10.64
CA VAL A 161 1.93 0.06 -9.50
C VAL A 161 2.85 -0.75 -8.58
N PRO A 162 2.46 -0.98 -7.33
CA PRO A 162 3.09 -2.01 -6.51
C PRO A 162 2.89 -3.40 -7.11
N ASP A 163 3.90 -4.25 -6.97
CA ASP A 163 3.84 -5.66 -7.37
C ASP A 163 2.99 -6.46 -6.37
N VAL A 164 1.67 -6.40 -6.55
CA VAL A 164 0.68 -7.03 -5.66
C VAL A 164 -0.11 -8.11 -6.39
N PRO A 165 -0.62 -9.14 -5.70
CA PRO A 165 -1.27 -10.30 -6.33
C PRO A 165 -2.40 -9.96 -7.31
N VAL A 166 -3.14 -8.86 -7.10
CA VAL A 166 -4.28 -8.52 -7.96
C VAL A 166 -3.88 -8.19 -9.39
N ILE A 167 -2.73 -7.54 -9.60
CA ILE A 167 -2.32 -7.15 -10.96
C ILE A 167 -1.95 -8.37 -11.81
N HIS A 168 -1.51 -9.47 -11.18
CA HIS A 168 -1.18 -10.73 -11.87
C HIS A 168 -2.42 -11.52 -12.35
N THR A 169 -3.63 -11.09 -11.96
CA THR A 169 -4.88 -11.72 -12.40
C THR A 169 -5.53 -11.01 -13.57
N LEU A 170 -4.95 -9.91 -14.04
CA LEU A 170 -5.47 -9.07 -15.10
C LEU A 170 -4.68 -9.26 -16.40
N PRO A 171 -5.29 -9.05 -17.59
CA PRO A 171 -4.63 -9.19 -18.88
C PRO A 171 -3.70 -7.99 -19.16
N VAL A 172 -2.61 -7.91 -18.42
CA VAL A 172 -1.55 -6.89 -18.55
C VAL A 172 -0.18 -7.56 -18.57
N LYS A 173 0.80 -6.91 -19.16
CA LYS A 173 2.21 -7.26 -19.02
C LYS A 173 2.83 -6.46 -17.90
N ILE A 174 3.56 -7.16 -17.04
CA ILE A 174 4.24 -6.60 -15.88
C ILE A 174 5.72 -6.55 -16.20
N LEU A 175 6.30 -5.35 -16.16
CA LEU A 175 7.68 -5.09 -16.52
C LEU A 175 8.45 -4.55 -15.31
N ASN A 176 9.69 -4.97 -15.14
CA ASN A 176 10.57 -4.36 -14.16
C ASN A 176 10.91 -2.93 -14.59
N ILE A 177 11.04 -2.01 -13.62
CA ILE A 177 11.51 -0.65 -13.90
C ILE A 177 13.02 -0.64 -13.68
N GLU A 178 13.77 -0.28 -14.73
CA GLU A 178 15.23 -0.21 -14.67
C GLU A 178 15.70 0.97 -13.82
N ASN A 179 16.80 0.77 -13.09
CA ASN A 179 17.44 1.79 -12.28
C ASN A 179 16.49 2.49 -11.28
N LEU A 180 15.46 1.76 -10.83
CA LEU A 180 14.54 2.28 -9.84
C LEU A 180 15.27 2.40 -8.48
N HIS A 181 15.78 3.58 -8.16
CA HIS A 181 16.43 3.88 -6.88
C HIS A 181 15.42 4.22 -5.76
N CYS A 182 14.13 4.13 -6.06
CA CYS A 182 13.06 4.40 -5.11
C CYS A 182 12.59 3.09 -4.46
N ARG A 183 12.81 2.96 -3.16
CA ARG A 183 12.23 1.90 -2.33
C ARG A 183 11.01 2.45 -1.63
N ARG A 184 9.85 1.88 -1.93
CA ARG A 184 8.64 2.20 -1.18
C ARG A 184 8.55 1.32 0.06
N TYR A 185 8.43 1.96 1.21
CA TYR A 185 8.18 1.27 2.47
C TYR A 185 6.76 1.52 2.96
N ILE A 186 6.19 0.49 3.53
CA ILE A 186 5.01 0.58 4.37
C ILE A 186 5.47 0.69 5.81
N TYR A 187 4.84 1.58 6.54
CA TYR A 187 5.17 1.87 7.92
C TYR A 187 4.01 1.49 8.83
N MET A 188 4.36 0.91 9.96
CA MET A 188 3.48 0.85 11.12
C MET A 188 3.53 2.21 11.82
N GLY A 189 2.37 2.83 11.97
CA GLY A 189 2.20 4.12 12.65
C GLY A 189 1.45 3.97 13.96
N MET A 190 1.97 4.55 15.03
CA MET A 190 1.36 4.60 16.37
C MET A 190 1.54 5.97 16.99
N MET A 191 0.61 6.40 17.85
CA MET A 191 0.77 7.65 18.61
C MET A 191 1.90 7.53 19.65
N LYS A 192 2.86 8.47 19.65
CA LYS A 192 4.02 8.44 20.56
C LYS A 192 3.66 8.52 22.05
N ASN A 193 2.63 9.28 22.36
CA ASN A 193 2.25 9.60 23.75
C ASN A 193 1.06 8.76 24.25
N ARG A 194 0.67 7.75 23.48
CA ARG A 194 -0.37 6.81 23.85
C ARG A 194 0.30 5.51 24.25
N TYR A 195 0.08 5.07 25.49
CA TYR A 195 0.46 3.72 25.86
C TYR A 195 -0.39 2.78 25.00
N PRO A 196 0.26 1.92 24.18
CA PRO A 196 -0.50 0.88 23.51
C PRO A 196 -1.27 0.12 24.58
N SER A 197 -2.49 -0.35 24.25
CA SER A 197 -3.16 -1.31 25.13
C SER A 197 -2.14 -2.43 25.42
N ALA A 198 -2.19 -3.07 26.57
CA ALA A 198 -1.22 -4.12 26.95
C ALA A 198 -1.09 -5.27 25.91
N LEU A 199 -1.73 -5.12 24.77
CA LEU A 199 -1.80 -6.04 23.63
C LEU A 199 -1.12 -5.54 22.34
N VAL A 200 -0.71 -4.26 22.25
CA VAL A 200 -0.06 -3.68 21.05
C VAL A 200 1.41 -3.43 21.26
#